data_4447590ebcf6e3d1f25294daa44cbb92
#
_entry.id   4447590ebcf6e3d1f25294daa44cbb92
#
_cell.length_a   1.000
_cell.length_b   1.000
_cell.length_c   1.000
_cell.angle_alpha   90.00
_cell.angle_beta   90.00
_cell.angle_gamma   90.00
#
_symmetry.space_group_name_H-M   'P 1'
#
loop_
_entity.id
_entity.type
_entity.pdbx_description
1 polymer ?
#
loop_
_entity_poly.entity_id
_entity_poly.type
_entity_poly.pdbx_seq_one_letter_code
_entity_poly.pdbx_strand_id
1 'polypeptide(L)'
;MTKRASFYLIGILFIFILGGWFAYEKYWEYRIKEGAKALGYELNDEEVKYWVKRIRSYNKIDGFDEDIEEFVRQDKIAMPPTDGFLFIGSSSIRLWKSLEEDMKPLKVINRGFGGAHTKHINRHKDKIVFPYKPKAIVFFCGTNDINLSLIHI
;
A
#
# COMPACT_ATOMS: atom_id res chain seq x y z
N MET A 1 38.65 -17.57 -21.13
CA MET A 1 38.57 -17.12 -19.72
C MET A 1 38.69 -18.30 -18.81
N THR A 2 39.60 -18.27 -17.83
CA THR A 2 39.77 -19.36 -16.89
C THR A 2 38.58 -19.38 -15.90
N LYS A 3 38.18 -20.57 -15.43
CA LYS A 3 37.08 -20.74 -14.45
C LYS A 3 37.22 -19.79 -13.23
N ARG A 4 38.47 -19.51 -12.79
CA ARG A 4 38.75 -18.57 -11.70
C ARG A 4 38.36 -17.13 -12.04
N ALA A 5 38.64 -16.66 -13.25
CA ALA A 5 38.25 -15.29 -13.68
C ALA A 5 36.73 -15.09 -13.70
N SER A 6 35.96 -16.13 -14.08
CA SER A 6 34.49 -16.08 -14.02
C SER A 6 33.96 -15.99 -12.60
N PHE A 7 34.55 -16.67 -11.63
CA PHE A 7 34.15 -16.58 -10.21
C PHE A 7 34.41 -15.17 -9.64
N TYR A 8 35.56 -14.54 -9.97
CA TYR A 8 35.84 -13.18 -9.52
C TYR A 8 34.87 -12.17 -10.14
N LEU A 9 34.53 -12.29 -11.42
CA LEU A 9 33.58 -11.40 -12.07
C LEU A 9 32.17 -11.55 -11.49
N ILE A 10 31.72 -12.76 -11.17
CA ILE A 10 30.44 -13.01 -10.51
C ILE A 10 30.43 -12.40 -9.10
N GLY A 11 31.51 -12.55 -8.33
CA GLY A 11 31.64 -11.95 -6.99
C GLY A 11 31.59 -10.43 -7.02
N ILE A 12 32.31 -9.81 -7.95
CA ILE A 12 32.29 -8.35 -8.14
C ILE A 12 30.88 -7.87 -8.53
N LEU A 13 30.22 -8.55 -9.47
CA LEU A 13 28.86 -8.21 -9.88
C LEU A 13 27.88 -8.32 -8.70
N PHE A 14 28.01 -9.35 -7.87
CA PHE A 14 27.19 -9.56 -6.68
C PHE A 14 27.38 -8.43 -5.65
N ILE A 15 28.62 -7.97 -5.43
CA ILE A 15 28.93 -6.84 -4.55
C ILE A 15 28.29 -5.53 -5.09
N PHE A 16 28.37 -5.28 -6.41
CA PHE A 16 27.72 -4.12 -7.02
C PHE A 16 26.18 -4.16 -6.91
N ILE A 17 25.58 -5.34 -7.09
CA ILE A 17 24.14 -5.53 -6.95
C ILE A 17 23.70 -5.27 -5.49
N LEU A 18 24.40 -5.87 -4.52
CA LEU A 18 24.09 -5.68 -3.10
C LEU A 18 24.34 -4.24 -2.64
N GLY A 19 25.45 -3.63 -3.07
CA GLY A 19 25.78 -2.23 -2.77
C GLY A 19 24.76 -1.26 -3.37
N GLY A 20 24.35 -1.49 -4.61
CA GLY A 20 23.32 -0.70 -5.29
C GLY A 20 21.96 -0.85 -4.61
N TRP A 21 21.61 -2.07 -4.19
CA TRP A 21 20.35 -2.32 -3.47
C TRP A 21 20.33 -1.63 -2.11
N PHE A 22 21.44 -1.71 -1.35
CA PHE A 22 21.57 -1.04 -0.06
C PHE A 22 21.52 0.49 -0.20
N ALA A 23 22.21 1.06 -1.18
CA ALA A 23 22.21 2.50 -1.45
C ALA A 23 20.79 2.98 -1.83
N TYR A 24 20.07 2.20 -2.63
CA TYR A 24 18.69 2.47 -3.01
C TYR A 24 17.74 2.46 -1.79
N GLU A 25 17.93 1.52 -0.86
CA GLU A 25 17.14 1.45 0.37
C GLU A 25 17.38 2.68 1.25
N LYS A 26 18.63 3.03 1.48
CA LYS A 26 19.03 4.21 2.24
C LYS A 26 18.54 5.52 1.61
N TYR A 27 18.53 5.61 0.30
CA TYR A 27 17.96 6.74 -0.42
C TYR A 27 16.47 6.93 -0.09
N TRP A 28 15.68 5.86 -0.11
CA TRP A 28 14.25 5.96 0.20
C TRP A 28 13.98 6.22 1.69
N GLU A 29 14.75 5.64 2.60
CA GLU A 29 14.68 5.97 4.03
C GLU A 29 14.90 7.47 4.26
N TYR A 30 15.94 8.03 3.66
CA TYR A 30 16.24 9.45 3.73
C TYR A 30 15.08 10.29 3.16
N ARG A 31 14.62 9.99 1.96
CA ARG A 31 13.52 10.72 1.31
C ARG A 31 12.22 10.72 2.13
N ILE A 32 11.91 9.61 2.77
CA ILE A 32 10.72 9.47 3.61
C ILE A 32 10.86 10.31 4.87
N LYS A 33 12.01 10.27 5.54
CA LYS A 33 12.28 11.09 6.73
C LYS A 33 12.18 12.58 6.42
N GLU A 34 12.79 13.03 5.33
CA GLU A 34 12.73 14.44 4.91
C GLU A 34 11.31 14.87 4.54
N GLY A 35 10.57 14.05 3.81
CA GLY A 35 9.18 14.33 3.47
C GLY A 35 8.26 14.41 4.69
N ALA A 36 8.42 13.51 5.65
CA ALA A 36 7.68 13.53 6.91
C ALA A 36 8.00 14.79 7.72
N LYS A 37 9.28 15.13 7.85
CA LYS A 37 9.75 16.34 8.55
C LYS A 37 9.20 17.62 7.92
N ALA A 38 9.14 17.70 6.59
CA ALA A 38 8.54 18.84 5.88
C ALA A 38 7.05 19.01 6.17
N LEU A 39 6.37 17.94 6.56
CA LEU A 39 4.96 17.93 6.97
C LEU A 39 4.76 18.04 8.49
N GLY A 40 5.83 18.24 9.27
CA GLY A 40 5.78 18.35 10.73
C GLY A 40 5.70 17.02 11.49
N TYR A 41 6.04 15.89 10.84
CA TYR A 41 6.04 14.57 11.47
C TYR A 41 7.46 14.06 11.70
N GLU A 42 7.68 13.40 12.84
CA GLU A 42 8.88 12.62 13.11
C GLU A 42 8.51 11.13 13.03
N LEU A 43 9.19 10.40 12.14
CA LEU A 43 8.99 8.96 11.96
C LEU A 43 10.11 8.18 12.66
N ASN A 44 9.74 7.16 13.42
CA ASN A 44 10.70 6.19 13.93
C ASN A 44 11.17 5.21 12.83
N ASP A 45 12.19 4.40 13.12
CA ASP A 45 12.80 3.53 12.12
C ASP A 45 11.85 2.43 11.59
N GLU A 46 10.90 1.96 12.42
CA GLU A 46 9.91 0.96 11.98
C GLU A 46 8.88 1.59 11.03
N GLU A 47 8.45 2.80 11.32
CA GLU A 47 7.56 3.55 10.41
C GLU A 47 8.24 3.87 9.09
N VAL A 48 9.52 4.23 9.11
CA VAL A 48 10.31 4.46 7.90
C VAL A 48 10.39 3.18 7.06
N LYS A 49 10.72 2.04 7.67
CA LYS A 49 10.74 0.74 6.97
C LYS A 49 9.37 0.38 6.38
N TYR A 50 8.29 0.61 7.13
CA TYR A 50 6.93 0.42 6.63
C TYR A 50 6.69 1.24 5.37
N TRP A 51 7.04 2.53 5.37
CA TRP A 51 6.85 3.40 4.21
C TRP A 51 7.75 3.05 3.04
N VAL A 52 9.00 2.61 3.28
CA VAL A 52 9.88 2.09 2.21
C VAL A 52 9.25 0.88 1.54
N LYS A 53 8.79 -0.10 2.32
CA LYS A 53 8.07 -1.27 1.81
C LYS A 53 6.85 -0.85 1.00
N ARG A 54 6.09 0.12 1.49
CA ARG A 54 4.87 0.62 0.86
C ARG A 54 5.12 1.29 -0.49
N ILE A 55 6.12 2.17 -0.58
CA ILE A 55 6.50 2.83 -1.85
C ILE A 55 6.92 1.80 -2.90
N ARG A 56 7.64 0.76 -2.51
CA ARG A 56 8.04 -0.33 -3.41
C ARG A 56 6.86 -1.14 -3.94
N SER A 57 5.78 -1.23 -3.17
CA SER A 57 4.59 -2.00 -3.56
C SER A 57 3.63 -1.23 -4.47
N TYR A 58 3.72 0.10 -4.56
CA TYR A 58 2.78 0.91 -5.34
C TYR A 58 2.66 0.52 -6.82
N ASN A 59 3.76 0.10 -7.43
CA ASN A 59 3.77 -0.30 -8.84
C ASN A 59 3.45 -1.79 -9.05
N LYS A 60 3.49 -2.61 -8.00
CA LYS A 60 3.22 -4.04 -8.06
C LYS A 60 1.73 -4.29 -7.92
N ILE A 61 1.19 -5.13 -8.78
CA ILE A 61 -0.24 -5.48 -8.74
C ILE A 61 -0.61 -6.26 -7.46
N ASP A 62 0.32 -7.01 -6.90
CA ASP A 62 0.20 -7.82 -5.68
C ASP A 62 0.69 -7.09 -4.41
N GLY A 63 1.11 -5.82 -4.55
CA GLY A 63 1.76 -5.07 -3.47
C GLY A 63 0.90 -4.82 -2.23
N PHE A 64 -0.38 -5.13 -2.28
CA PHE A 64 -1.35 -4.95 -1.22
C PHE A 64 -1.99 -6.24 -0.73
N ASP A 65 -1.51 -7.40 -1.20
CA ASP A 65 -2.08 -8.70 -0.82
C ASP A 65 -2.14 -8.87 0.71
N GLU A 66 -1.10 -8.43 1.44
CA GLU A 66 -1.04 -8.50 2.90
C GLU A 66 -2.14 -7.67 3.61
N ASP A 67 -2.42 -6.46 3.12
CA ASP A 67 -3.50 -5.61 3.65
C ASP A 67 -4.87 -6.27 3.43
N ILE A 68 -5.04 -6.87 2.27
CA ILE A 68 -6.28 -7.55 1.92
C ILE A 68 -6.49 -8.82 2.75
N GLU A 69 -5.44 -9.62 2.95
CA GLU A 69 -5.52 -10.80 3.82
C GLU A 69 -5.81 -10.41 5.28
N GLU A 70 -5.36 -9.22 5.73
CA GLU A 70 -5.75 -8.70 7.05
C GLU A 70 -7.26 -8.44 7.13
N PHE A 71 -7.86 -7.80 6.12
CA PHE A 71 -9.32 -7.65 6.07
C PHE A 71 -10.03 -9.00 6.11
N VAL A 72 -9.56 -9.97 5.32
CA VAL A 72 -10.13 -11.33 5.30
C VAL A 72 -10.01 -12.02 6.66
N ARG A 73 -8.90 -11.82 7.40
CA ARG A 73 -8.75 -12.35 8.77
C ARG A 73 -9.73 -11.72 9.74
N GLN A 74 -9.87 -10.40 9.69
CA GLN A 74 -10.82 -9.66 10.52
C GLN A 74 -12.26 -10.12 10.26
N ASP A 75 -12.63 -10.29 9.00
CA ASP A 75 -13.95 -10.74 8.60
C ASP A 75 -14.27 -12.17 9.05
N LYS A 76 -13.26 -13.04 9.15
CA LYS A 76 -13.44 -14.39 9.72
C LYS A 76 -13.74 -14.35 11.23
N ILE A 77 -13.26 -13.34 11.93
CA ILE A 77 -13.50 -13.16 13.37
C ILE A 77 -14.84 -12.44 13.59
N ALA A 78 -15.07 -11.37 12.86
CA ALA A 78 -16.28 -10.55 12.94
C ALA A 78 -16.66 -10.01 11.56
N MET A 79 -17.53 -10.72 10.86
CA MET A 79 -18.00 -10.30 9.55
C MET A 79 -18.81 -9.01 9.67
N PRO A 80 -18.46 -7.94 8.92
CA PRO A 80 -19.27 -6.73 8.89
C PRO A 80 -20.70 -7.01 8.40
N PRO A 81 -21.67 -6.18 8.79
CA PRO A 81 -23.05 -6.35 8.39
C PRO A 81 -23.16 -6.29 6.85
N THR A 82 -23.80 -7.31 6.26
CA THR A 82 -24.20 -7.25 4.86
C THR A 82 -25.23 -6.14 4.67
N ASP A 83 -25.39 -5.66 3.46
CA ASP A 83 -26.37 -4.64 3.08
C ASP A 83 -26.10 -3.23 3.69
N GLY A 84 -24.87 -2.95 4.09
CA GLY A 84 -24.42 -1.62 4.50
C GLY A 84 -23.90 -0.77 3.35
N PHE A 85 -23.28 0.36 3.70
CA PHE A 85 -22.59 1.26 2.78
C PHE A 85 -21.08 0.96 2.84
N LEU A 86 -20.52 0.52 1.72
CA LEU A 86 -19.09 0.19 1.63
C LEU A 86 -18.29 1.42 1.21
N PHE A 87 -17.36 1.85 2.05
CA PHE A 87 -16.36 2.87 1.74
C PHE A 87 -15.06 2.19 1.34
N ILE A 88 -14.68 2.34 0.07
CA ILE A 88 -13.50 1.71 -0.50
C ILE A 88 -12.62 2.73 -1.22
N GLY A 89 -11.31 2.59 -1.08
CA GLY A 89 -10.38 3.52 -1.70
C GLY A 89 -8.99 3.48 -1.12
N SER A 90 -8.28 4.60 -1.23
CA SER A 90 -6.89 4.72 -0.79
C SER A 90 -6.77 5.27 0.65
N SER A 91 -5.69 6.02 0.91
CA SER A 91 -5.38 6.55 2.23
C SER A 91 -6.48 7.43 2.82
N SER A 92 -7.20 8.21 2.02
CA SER A 92 -8.28 9.07 2.50
C SER A 92 -9.40 8.26 3.16
N ILE A 93 -9.78 7.12 2.58
CA ILE A 93 -10.75 6.21 3.20
C ILE A 93 -10.13 5.51 4.42
N ARG A 94 -8.91 4.96 4.29
CA ARG A 94 -8.23 4.26 5.40
C ARG A 94 -8.08 5.13 6.66
N LEU A 95 -7.79 6.40 6.47
CA LEU A 95 -7.51 7.35 7.56
C LEU A 95 -8.78 7.96 8.17
N TRP A 96 -9.95 7.76 7.58
CA TRP A 96 -11.21 8.25 8.12
C TRP A 96 -11.63 7.39 9.32
N LYS A 97 -11.05 7.67 10.49
CA LYS A 97 -11.24 6.88 11.71
C LYS A 97 -12.60 7.07 12.35
N SER A 98 -13.21 8.25 12.15
CA SER A 98 -14.53 8.60 12.64
C SER A 98 -15.68 8.20 11.70
N LEU A 99 -15.39 7.43 10.61
CA LEU A 99 -16.38 7.11 9.58
C LEU A 99 -17.71 6.60 10.14
N GLU A 100 -17.67 5.68 11.12
CA GLU A 100 -18.88 5.10 11.73
C GLU A 100 -19.70 6.16 12.49
N GLU A 101 -19.03 7.06 13.20
CA GLU A 101 -19.67 8.16 13.93
C GLU A 101 -20.26 9.20 12.97
N ASP A 102 -19.47 9.61 11.97
CA ASP A 102 -19.84 10.66 11.02
C ASP A 102 -21.01 10.24 10.14
N MET A 103 -21.17 8.95 9.90
CA MET A 103 -22.19 8.38 9.02
C MET A 103 -23.42 7.85 9.75
N LYS A 104 -23.53 8.00 11.06
CA LYS A 104 -24.72 7.57 11.81
C LYS A 104 -26.00 8.19 11.24
N PRO A 105 -27.09 7.45 11.12
CA PRO A 105 -27.33 6.08 11.59
C PRO A 105 -27.02 4.98 10.56
N LEU A 106 -26.23 5.25 9.49
CA LEU A 106 -25.93 4.29 8.44
C LEU A 106 -24.98 3.20 8.95
N LYS A 107 -25.19 1.98 8.49
CA LYS A 107 -24.22 0.89 8.67
C LYS A 107 -23.13 1.04 7.61
N VAL A 108 -21.90 1.33 8.01
CA VAL A 108 -20.78 1.56 7.10
C VAL A 108 -19.68 0.53 7.28
N ILE A 109 -18.94 0.25 6.21
CA ILE A 109 -17.80 -0.65 6.19
C ILE A 109 -16.64 0.11 5.57
N ASN A 110 -15.51 0.21 6.27
CA ASN A 110 -14.29 0.79 5.73
C ASN A 110 -13.35 -0.30 5.21
N ARG A 111 -13.06 -0.26 3.90
CA ARG A 111 -12.09 -1.12 3.21
C ARG A 111 -11.09 -0.28 2.42
N GLY A 112 -10.66 0.85 3.01
CA GLY A 112 -9.58 1.65 2.48
C GLY A 112 -8.20 1.09 2.84
N PHE A 113 -7.27 1.09 1.90
CA PHE A 113 -5.87 0.72 2.12
C PHE A 113 -4.92 1.74 1.49
N GLY A 114 -3.97 2.20 2.29
CA GLY A 114 -3.15 3.38 1.98
C GLY A 114 -2.25 3.18 0.77
N GLY A 115 -2.26 4.14 -0.17
CA GLY A 115 -1.46 4.09 -1.40
C GLY A 115 -2.08 3.26 -2.52
N ALA A 116 -3.33 2.77 -2.33
CA ALA A 116 -4.01 2.00 -3.36
C ALA A 116 -4.20 2.81 -4.66
N HIS A 117 -4.04 2.13 -5.78
CA HIS A 117 -4.46 2.55 -7.10
C HIS A 117 -5.73 1.82 -7.50
N THR A 118 -6.45 2.35 -8.45
CA THR A 118 -7.69 1.73 -8.97
C THR A 118 -7.48 0.27 -9.39
N LYS A 119 -6.33 -0.05 -10.00
CA LYS A 119 -5.96 -1.42 -10.39
C LYS A 119 -5.93 -2.40 -9.21
N HIS A 120 -5.48 -1.95 -8.02
CA HIS A 120 -5.39 -2.79 -6.83
C HIS A 120 -6.77 -3.10 -6.26
N ILE A 121 -7.66 -2.11 -6.24
CA ILE A 121 -9.04 -2.31 -5.80
C ILE A 121 -9.76 -3.29 -6.73
N ASN A 122 -9.61 -3.11 -8.04
CA ASN A 122 -10.21 -4.02 -9.02
C ASN A 122 -9.70 -5.46 -8.90
N ARG A 123 -8.39 -5.64 -8.62
CA ARG A 123 -7.81 -6.97 -8.37
C ARG A 123 -8.46 -7.69 -7.18
N HIS A 124 -8.73 -6.95 -6.11
CA HIS A 124 -9.14 -7.54 -4.83
C HIS A 124 -10.65 -7.47 -4.56
N LYS A 125 -11.46 -6.96 -5.49
CA LYS A 125 -12.90 -6.77 -5.33
C LYS A 125 -13.66 -8.01 -4.82
N ASP A 126 -13.22 -9.20 -5.24
CA ASP A 126 -13.85 -10.46 -4.83
C ASP A 126 -13.70 -10.73 -3.33
N LYS A 127 -12.68 -10.15 -2.68
CA LYS A 127 -12.42 -10.28 -1.25
C LYS A 127 -12.97 -9.11 -0.43
N ILE A 128 -12.95 -7.88 -0.99
CA ILE A 128 -13.22 -6.65 -0.24
C ILE A 128 -14.46 -5.87 -0.68
N VAL A 129 -15.21 -6.40 -1.64
CA VAL A 129 -16.48 -5.79 -2.10
C VAL A 129 -17.62 -6.80 -2.06
N PHE A 130 -17.52 -7.86 -2.81
CA PHE A 130 -18.64 -8.78 -3.04
C PHE A 130 -19.12 -9.53 -1.79
N PRO A 131 -18.26 -9.90 -0.82
CA PRO A 131 -18.74 -10.58 0.39
C PRO A 131 -19.76 -9.76 1.20
N TYR A 132 -19.66 -8.44 1.17
CA TYR A 132 -20.52 -7.54 1.97
C TYR A 132 -21.87 -7.26 1.34
N LYS A 133 -22.10 -7.55 0.05
CA LYS A 133 -23.33 -7.27 -0.69
C LYS A 133 -23.83 -5.84 -0.41
N PRO A 134 -23.02 -4.80 -0.60
CA PRO A 134 -23.35 -3.47 -0.14
C PRO A 134 -24.53 -2.86 -0.88
N LYS A 135 -25.36 -2.06 -0.19
CA LYS A 135 -26.42 -1.26 -0.80
C LYS A 135 -25.87 -0.19 -1.73
N ALA A 136 -24.74 0.40 -1.35
CA ALA A 136 -24.03 1.37 -2.14
C ALA A 136 -22.52 1.32 -1.83
N ILE A 137 -21.73 1.77 -2.79
CA ILE A 137 -20.28 1.86 -2.68
C ILE A 137 -19.87 3.33 -2.80
N VAL A 138 -19.16 3.82 -1.80
CA VAL A 138 -18.45 5.11 -1.86
C VAL A 138 -17.02 4.81 -2.25
N PHE A 139 -16.65 5.19 -3.47
CA PHE A 139 -15.35 4.93 -4.05
C PHE A 139 -14.53 6.22 -4.09
N PHE A 140 -13.40 6.26 -3.38
CA PHE A 140 -12.45 7.37 -3.43
C PHE A 140 -11.02 6.89 -3.65
N CYS A 141 -10.64 6.85 -4.91
CA CYS A 141 -9.32 6.43 -5.40
C CYS A 141 -8.99 7.19 -6.69
N GLY A 142 -7.73 7.17 -7.11
CA GLY A 142 -7.30 7.78 -8.37
C GLY A 142 -6.18 8.80 -8.21
N THR A 143 -6.05 9.47 -7.06
CA THR A 143 -4.96 10.43 -6.81
C THR A 143 -3.57 9.78 -6.99
N ASN A 144 -3.41 8.53 -6.52
CA ASN A 144 -2.16 7.80 -6.69
C ASN A 144 -1.93 7.36 -8.14
N ASP A 145 -2.99 7.11 -8.89
CA ASP A 145 -2.94 6.76 -10.32
C ASP A 145 -2.39 7.94 -11.15
N ILE A 146 -2.84 9.16 -10.83
CA ILE A 146 -2.37 10.39 -11.49
C ILE A 146 -0.87 10.62 -11.23
N ASN A 147 -0.41 10.41 -9.99
CA ASN A 147 1.00 10.59 -9.65
C ASN A 147 1.92 9.65 -10.44
N LEU A 148 1.46 8.45 -10.80
CA LEU A 148 2.23 7.55 -11.68
C LEU A 148 2.30 8.05 -13.12
N SER A 149 1.25 8.70 -13.62
CA SER A 149 1.22 9.20 -15.00
C SER A 149 2.05 10.47 -15.16
N LEU A 150 2.20 11.29 -14.13
CA LEU A 150 3.01 12.50 -14.16
C LEU A 150 4.52 12.25 -14.16
N ILE A 151 4.97 11.03 -13.86
CA ILE A 151 6.38 10.62 -13.95
C ILE A 151 6.76 10.23 -15.39
N HIS A 152 5.79 10.10 -16.27
CA HIS A 152 5.96 9.67 -17.67
C HIS A 152 5.65 10.76 -18.71
N ILE A 153 5.44 12.01 -18.28
CA ILE A 153 5.28 13.16 -19.18
C ILE A 153 6.60 13.93 -19.29
#